data_4e1a46ce4b513c3c1d6c804aea1c982f
#
_entry.id   4e1a46ce4b513c3c1d6c804aea1c982f
#
_cell.length_a   1.000
_cell.length_b   1.000
_cell.length_c   1.000
_cell.angle_alpha   90.00
_cell.angle_beta   90.00
_cell.angle_gamma   90.00
#
_symmetry.space_group_name_H-M   'P 1'
#
loop_
_entity.id
_entity.type
_entity.pdbx_description
1 polymer ?
#
loop_
_entity_poly.entity_id
_entity_poly.type
_entity_poly.pdbx_seq_one_letter_code
_entity_poly.pdbx_strand_id
1 'polypeptide(L)' 'MIKINGETLDLNQIKLTDYLEANGYQADRIAIELNEEILPKAEYTECILHDGDLVEIVSFVGGG' A
#
# COMPACT_ATOMS: atom_id res chain seq x y z
N MET A 1 12.39 3.65 7.59
CA MET A 1 11.14 2.98 7.98
C MET A 1 10.02 3.38 7.06
N ILE A 2 9.12 2.47 6.82
CA ILE A 2 7.95 2.71 6.00
C ILE A 2 6.74 2.65 6.93
N LYS A 3 5.84 3.64 6.84
CA LYS A 3 4.67 3.66 7.70
C LYS A 3 3.44 3.33 6.88
N ILE A 4 2.71 2.28 7.28
CA ILE A 4 1.50 1.85 6.57
C ILE A 4 0.37 1.74 7.57
N ASN A 5 -0.68 2.52 7.36
CA ASN A 5 -1.86 2.56 8.24
C ASN A 5 -1.45 2.76 9.70
N GLY A 6 -0.48 3.61 9.93
CA GLY A 6 -0.04 3.92 11.28
C GLY A 6 0.97 2.94 11.85
N GLU A 7 1.21 1.82 11.20
CA GLU A 7 2.20 0.86 11.66
C GLU A 7 3.53 1.10 10.97
N THR A 8 4.58 0.99 11.72
CA THR A 8 5.92 1.22 11.21
C THR A 8 6.56 -0.10 10.85
N LEU A 9 7.03 -0.20 9.61
CA LEU A 9 7.79 -1.35 9.15
C LEU A 9 9.26 -0.99 9.17
N ASP A 10 10.07 -1.86 9.77
CA ASP A 10 11.50 -1.64 9.85
C ASP A 10 12.14 -2.17 8.58
N LEU A 11 11.78 -1.57 7.46
CA LEU A 11 12.29 -1.93 6.15
C LEU A 11 12.68 -0.66 5.43
N ASN A 12 13.67 -0.78 4.56
CA ASN A 12 14.07 0.33 3.72
C ASN A 12 13.34 0.32 2.39
N GLN A 13 12.83 -0.83 1.98
CA GLN A 13 12.24 -0.95 0.66
C GLN A 13 11.41 -2.23 0.61
N ILE A 14 10.24 -2.16 -0.03
CA ILE A 14 9.43 -3.34 -0.27
C ILE A 14 8.55 -3.07 -1.49
N LYS A 15 8.35 -4.09 -2.32
CA LYS A 15 7.39 -3.97 -3.41
C LYS A 15 5.99 -3.89 -2.85
N LEU A 16 5.21 -2.96 -3.36
CA LEU A 16 3.85 -2.80 -2.87
C LEU A 16 3.06 -4.10 -2.98
N THR A 17 3.17 -4.80 -4.11
CA THR A 17 2.41 -6.03 -4.30
C THR A 17 2.82 -7.10 -3.31
N ASP A 18 4.09 -7.16 -2.93
CA ASP A 18 4.53 -8.13 -1.92
C ASP A 18 3.86 -7.84 -0.58
N TYR A 19 3.79 -6.57 -0.21
CA TYR A 19 3.13 -6.20 1.03
C TYR A 19 1.65 -6.54 1.00
N LEU A 20 0.99 -6.24 -0.12
CA LEU A 20 -0.45 -6.49 -0.25
C LEU A 20 -0.74 -7.99 -0.15
N GLU A 21 0.05 -8.82 -0.81
CA GLU A 21 -0.16 -10.26 -0.76
C GLU A 21 0.08 -10.82 0.62
N ALA A 22 1.14 -10.35 1.29
CA ALA A 22 1.48 -10.86 2.61
C ALA A 22 0.39 -10.55 3.62
N ASN A 23 -0.39 -9.51 3.39
CA ASN A 23 -1.41 -9.07 4.33
C ASN A 23 -2.83 -9.34 3.85
N GLY A 24 -2.98 -10.09 2.77
CA GLY A 24 -4.30 -10.52 2.34
C GLY A 24 -5.14 -9.46 1.65
N TYR A 25 -4.54 -8.39 1.22
CA TYR A 25 -5.27 -7.36 0.49
C TYR A 25 -5.52 -7.79 -0.95
N GLN A 26 -6.68 -7.39 -1.49
CA GLN A 26 -7.00 -7.59 -2.89
C GLN A 26 -6.97 -6.23 -3.58
N ALA A 27 -6.16 -6.11 -4.61
CA ALA A 27 -5.91 -4.82 -5.24
C ALA A 27 -7.17 -4.15 -5.77
N ASP A 28 -8.15 -4.94 -6.20
CA ASP A 28 -9.39 -4.38 -6.74
C ASP A 28 -10.39 -3.99 -5.66
N ARG A 29 -10.03 -4.13 -4.39
CA ARG A 29 -10.91 -3.80 -3.29
C ARG A 29 -10.32 -2.79 -2.33
N ILE A 30 -9.28 -2.11 -2.76
CA ILE A 30 -8.60 -1.15 -1.90
C ILE A 30 -8.32 0.13 -2.68
N ALA A 31 -8.12 1.20 -1.92
CA ALA A 31 -7.56 2.43 -2.43
C ALA A 31 -6.31 2.73 -1.62
N ILE A 32 -5.30 3.27 -2.26
CA ILE A 32 -4.02 3.52 -1.61
C ILE A 32 -3.64 4.98 -1.78
N GLU A 33 -3.24 5.61 -0.69
CA GLU A 33 -2.59 6.91 -0.73
C GLU A 33 -1.12 6.73 -0.39
N LEU A 34 -0.27 7.26 -1.23
CA LEU A 34 1.17 7.24 -1.00
C LEU A 34 1.63 8.67 -0.85
N ASN A 35 2.11 8.99 0.34
CA ASN A 35 2.58 10.34 0.66
C ASN A 35 1.50 11.38 0.35
N GLU A 36 0.27 11.07 0.77
CA GLU A 36 -0.89 11.95 0.67
C GLU A 36 -1.42 12.14 -0.75
N GLU A 37 -0.97 11.32 -1.69
CA GLU A 37 -1.49 11.35 -3.05
C GLU A 37 -2.06 9.98 -3.40
N ILE A 38 -3.17 9.99 -4.11
CA ILE A 38 -3.79 8.72 -4.53
C ILE A 38 -2.88 8.02 -5.52
N LEU A 39 -2.61 6.75 -5.25
CA LEU A 39 -1.82 5.93 -6.15
C LEU A 39 -2.76 5.21 -7.10
N PRO A 40 -2.67 5.46 -8.41
CA PRO A 40 -3.55 4.77 -9.36
C PRO A 40 -3.32 3.27 -9.32
N LYS A 41 -4.42 2.51 -9.44
CA LYS A 41 -4.33 1.05 -9.40
C LYS A 41 -3.38 0.52 -10.47
N ALA A 42 -3.34 1.15 -11.63
CA ALA A 42 -2.48 0.70 -12.71
C ALA A 42 -1.00 0.76 -12.34
N GLU A 43 -0.65 1.49 -11.29
CA GLU A 43 0.74 1.62 -10.87
C GLU A 43 1.11 0.69 -9.72
N TYR A 44 0.16 -0.10 -9.21
CA TYR A 44 0.44 -0.94 -8.05
C TYR A 44 1.56 -1.94 -8.32
N THR A 45 1.57 -2.54 -9.50
CA THR A 45 2.53 -3.61 -9.79
C THR A 45 3.95 -3.11 -9.95
N GLU A 46 4.11 -1.82 -10.25
CA GLU A 46 5.44 -1.25 -10.42
C GLU A 46 5.87 -0.41 -9.23
N CYS A 47 5.01 -0.27 -8.24
CA CYS A 47 5.29 0.60 -7.12
C CYS A 47 6.23 -0.08 -6.13
N ILE A 48 7.27 0.62 -5.73
CA ILE A 48 8.16 0.16 -4.69
C ILE A 48 8.10 1.19 -3.58
N LEU A 49 7.81 0.73 -2.37
CA LEU A 49 7.78 1.60 -1.20
C LEU A 49 9.20 1.73 -0.67
N HIS A 50 9.54 2.93 -0.24
CA HIS A 50 10.90 3.24 0.22
C HIS A 50 10.87 3.80 1.62
N ASP A 51 12.03 3.82 2.22
CA ASP A 51 12.22 4.40 3.53
C ASP A 51 11.68 5.83 3.55
N GLY A 52 10.88 6.13 4.56
CA GLY A 52 10.28 7.45 4.68
C GLY A 52 8.90 7.59 4.07
N ASP A 53 8.44 6.59 3.33
CA ASP A 53 7.13 6.67 2.71
C ASP A 53 6.03 6.52 3.75
N LEU A 54 4.95 7.26 3.54
CA LEU A 54 3.75 7.19 4.34
C LEU A 54 2.62 6.66 3.46
N VAL A 55 2.03 5.54 3.87
CA VAL A 55 1.05 4.83 3.05
C VAL A 55 -0.23 4.62 3.84
N GLU A 56 -1.36 4.85 3.20
CA GLU A 56 -2.65 4.53 3.80
C GLU A 56 -3.42 3.66 2.84
N ILE A 57 -3.95 2.56 3.35
CA ILE A 57 -4.71 1.60 2.56
C ILE A 57 -6.10 1.50 3.14
N VAL A 58 -7.11 1.78 2.31
CA VAL A 58 -8.51 1.68 2.71
C VAL A 58 -9.13 0.54 1.94
N SER A 59 -9.79 -0.38 2.66
CA SER A 59 -10.47 -1.50 2.04
C SER A 59 -11.93 -1.17 1.84
N PHE A 60 -12.47 -1.49 0.67
CA PHE A 60 -13.90 -1.41 0.45
C PHE A 60 -14.52 -2.72 0.85
N VAL A 61 -15.61 -2.66 1.57
CA VAL A 61 -16.38 -3.86 1.81
C VAL A 61 -16.96 -4.21 0.47
N GLY A 62 -16.59 -5.35 -0.06
CA GLY A 62 -16.89 -5.69 -1.41
C GLY A 62 -18.35 -5.95 -1.63
N GLY A 63 -19.12 -5.22 -1.25
CA GLY A 63 -20.46 -5.50 -1.40
C GLY A 63 -21.04 -4.99 -2.61
N GLY A 64 -20.40 -4.63 -3.27
CA GLY A 64 -21.17 -4.19 -4.43
C GLY A 64 -21.78 -4.21 -4.92
#